data_cae2f2577806e8676440ce4edbf50fca
#
_entry.id   cae2f2577806e8676440ce4edbf50fca
#
_cell.length_a   1.000
_cell.length_b   1.000
_cell.length_c   1.000
_cell.angle_alpha   90.00
_cell.angle_beta   90.00
_cell.angle_gamma   90.00
#
_symmetry.space_group_name_H-M   'P 1'
#
loop_
_entity.id
_entity.type
_entity.pdbx_description
1 polymer ?
#
loop_
_entity_poly.entity_id
_entity_poly.type
_entity_poly.pdbx_seq_one_letter_code
_entity_poly.pdbx_strand_id
1 'polypeptide(L)'
;MESEETRRHLQDAHNRVISVAAVQKHLHGSVTKGSIEMGPYLATLCSALAQSMISDNRPISIKVSGNGGVSTSRSAESIGLIVTELVINSLKHAFDETTKDGVITVTYDVSGTDWRLAVTDNGSGKPDGVFAQPKTGLGTGVVKALARQLDAQVVTLSGASGTKVSITHATA
;
A
#
# COMPACT_ATOMS: atom_id res chain seq x y z
N MET A 1 29.36 -3.05 15.40
CA MET A 1 28.86 -2.85 14.00
C MET A 1 27.41 -3.23 13.94
N GLU A 2 26.57 -2.26 13.71
CA GLU A 2 25.17 -2.59 13.43
C GLU A 2 25.11 -3.35 12.11
N SER A 3 24.40 -4.45 12.10
CA SER A 3 24.22 -5.22 10.88
C SER A 3 23.39 -4.40 9.88
N GLU A 4 23.64 -4.59 8.60
CA GLU A 4 22.86 -3.95 7.55
C GLU A 4 21.37 -4.29 7.67
N GLU A 5 21.09 -5.48 8.15
CA GLU A 5 19.74 -5.94 8.44
C GLU A 5 19.04 -5.08 9.51
N THR A 6 19.74 -4.80 10.62
CA THR A 6 19.23 -3.92 11.67
C THR A 6 18.92 -2.54 11.13
N ARG A 7 19.81 -2.00 10.30
CA ARG A 7 19.63 -0.69 9.69
C ARG A 7 18.38 -0.67 8.78
N ARG A 8 18.15 -1.73 8.00
CA ARG A 8 16.96 -1.85 7.16
C ARG A 8 15.69 -1.92 8.01
N HIS A 9 15.69 -2.69 9.08
CA HIS A 9 14.54 -2.79 9.98
C HIS A 9 14.20 -1.44 10.62
N LEU A 10 15.23 -0.69 11.05
CA LEU A 10 15.02 0.65 11.61
C LEU A 10 14.49 1.62 10.57
N GLN A 11 14.99 1.56 9.34
CA GLN A 11 14.49 2.40 8.25
C GLN A 11 13.04 2.08 7.91
N ASP A 12 12.67 0.80 7.89
CA ASP A 12 11.30 0.37 7.66
C ASP A 12 10.35 0.88 8.75
N ALA A 13 10.77 0.76 10.00
CA ALA A 13 10.00 1.26 11.13
C ALA A 13 9.82 2.78 11.04
N HIS A 14 10.87 3.50 10.69
CA HIS A 14 10.84 4.94 10.48
C HIS A 14 9.86 5.34 9.38
N ASN A 15 9.90 4.64 8.26
CA ASN A 15 9.00 4.90 7.13
C ASN A 15 7.54 4.63 7.49
N ARG A 16 7.28 3.58 8.26
CA ARG A 16 5.93 3.29 8.76
C ARG A 16 5.42 4.38 9.69
N VAL A 17 6.26 4.88 10.58
CA VAL A 17 5.89 5.97 11.49
C VAL A 17 5.54 7.23 10.73
N ILE A 18 6.35 7.60 9.72
CA ILE A 18 6.08 8.76 8.86
C ILE A 18 4.75 8.59 8.14
N SER A 19 4.48 7.40 7.60
CA SER A 19 3.24 7.11 6.87
C SER A 19 2.02 7.19 7.78
N VAL A 20 2.09 6.63 8.98
CA VAL A 20 1.02 6.72 9.97
C VAL A 20 0.78 8.17 10.36
N ALA A 21 1.84 8.96 10.57
CA ALA A 21 1.72 10.38 10.88
C ALA A 21 1.04 11.15 9.75
N ALA A 22 1.37 10.86 8.48
CA ALA A 22 0.74 11.48 7.33
C ALA A 22 -0.76 11.14 7.24
N VAL A 23 -1.11 9.87 7.48
CA VAL A 23 -2.50 9.40 7.54
C VAL A 23 -3.27 10.13 8.64
N GLN A 24 -2.71 10.19 9.85
CA GLN A 24 -3.33 10.85 10.99
C GLN A 24 -3.56 12.34 10.72
N LYS A 25 -2.58 13.01 10.16
CA LYS A 25 -2.69 14.43 9.82
C LYS A 25 -3.80 14.69 8.82
N HIS A 26 -3.92 13.86 7.79
CA HIS A 26 -4.97 14.00 6.78
C HIS A 26 -6.36 13.75 7.38
N LEU A 27 -6.51 12.69 8.16
CA LEU A 27 -7.76 12.35 8.82
C LEU A 27 -8.19 13.42 9.82
N HIS A 28 -7.24 14.00 10.55
CA HIS A 28 -7.53 15.06 11.52
C HIS A 28 -8.13 16.30 10.86
N GLY A 29 -7.64 16.67 9.68
CA GLY A 29 -8.19 17.78 8.91
C GLY A 29 -9.58 17.51 8.31
N SER A 30 -10.00 16.24 8.25
CA SER A 30 -11.27 15.83 7.63
C SER A 30 -12.35 15.44 8.63
N VAL A 31 -12.06 15.45 9.93
CA VAL A 31 -12.97 15.02 11.01
C VAL A 31 -14.31 15.78 11.02
N THR A 32 -14.34 17.00 10.51
CA THR A 32 -15.54 17.84 10.51
C THR A 32 -16.61 17.37 9.53
N LYS A 33 -16.30 16.47 8.59
CA LYS A 33 -17.23 16.03 7.55
C LYS A 33 -17.75 14.61 7.72
N GLY A 34 -17.24 13.84 8.66
CA GLY A 34 -17.66 12.44 8.89
C GLY A 34 -17.35 11.46 7.78
N SER A 35 -16.88 11.93 6.62
CA SER A 35 -16.52 11.10 5.48
C SER A 35 -15.23 11.59 4.84
N ILE A 36 -14.48 10.65 4.27
CA ILE A 36 -13.18 10.90 3.65
C ILE A 36 -13.28 10.64 2.15
N GLU A 37 -12.88 11.61 1.34
CA GLU A 37 -12.72 11.42 -0.09
C GLU A 37 -11.45 10.60 -0.33
N MET A 38 -11.60 9.39 -0.83
CA MET A 38 -10.51 8.43 -0.91
C MET A 38 -9.47 8.77 -1.98
N GLY A 39 -9.87 9.35 -3.09
CA GLY A 39 -8.93 9.75 -4.14
C GLY A 39 -7.87 10.72 -3.62
N PRO A 40 -8.24 11.91 -3.14
CA PRO A 40 -7.28 12.86 -2.57
C PRO A 40 -6.51 12.32 -1.37
N TYR A 41 -7.17 11.54 -0.52
CA TYR A 41 -6.54 10.92 0.64
C TYR A 41 -5.41 9.98 0.22
N LEU A 42 -5.68 9.07 -0.71
CA LEU A 42 -4.67 8.12 -1.19
C LEU A 42 -3.56 8.82 -1.97
N ALA A 43 -3.89 9.85 -2.74
CA ALA A 43 -2.88 10.65 -3.46
C ALA A 43 -1.92 11.33 -2.48
N THR A 44 -2.43 11.90 -1.40
CA THR A 44 -1.61 12.53 -0.37
C THR A 44 -0.72 11.51 0.34
N LEU A 45 -1.28 10.37 0.69
CA LEU A 45 -0.54 9.29 1.34
C LEU A 45 0.57 8.75 0.43
N CYS A 46 0.27 8.46 -0.83
CA CYS A 46 1.25 7.92 -1.77
C CYS A 46 2.35 8.94 -2.10
N SER A 47 2.01 10.23 -2.15
CA SER A 47 3.00 11.28 -2.31
C SER A 47 3.98 11.32 -1.12
N ALA A 48 3.48 11.20 0.10
CA ALA A 48 4.31 11.15 1.30
C ALA A 48 5.22 9.92 1.31
N LEU A 49 4.69 8.76 0.91
CA LEU A 49 5.49 7.54 0.79
C LEU A 49 6.59 7.68 -0.26
N ALA A 50 6.27 8.25 -1.42
CA ALA A 50 7.25 8.48 -2.47
C ALA A 50 8.39 9.40 -1.99
N GLN A 51 8.04 10.49 -1.32
CA GLN A 51 9.03 11.44 -0.80
C GLN A 51 9.94 10.82 0.25
N SER A 52 9.42 9.94 1.11
CA SER A 52 10.20 9.36 2.19
C SER A 52 11.00 8.12 1.78
N MET A 53 10.56 7.38 0.75
CA MET A 53 11.12 6.07 0.42
C MET A 53 11.79 5.97 -0.94
N ILE A 54 11.47 6.86 -1.86
CA ILE A 54 12.04 6.83 -3.21
C ILE A 54 13.08 7.93 -3.30
N SER A 55 14.35 7.54 -3.50
CA SER A 55 15.42 8.51 -3.72
C SER A 55 15.33 9.08 -5.15
N ASP A 56 15.82 10.30 -5.33
CA ASP A 56 15.79 11.01 -6.62
C ASP A 56 16.43 10.23 -7.76
N ASN A 57 17.34 9.31 -7.44
CA ASN A 57 18.06 8.51 -8.41
C ASN A 57 17.36 7.18 -8.75
N ARG A 58 16.23 6.90 -8.12
CA ARG A 58 15.53 5.64 -8.31
C ARG A 58 14.38 5.82 -9.29
N PRO A 59 14.37 5.12 -10.44
CA PRO A 59 13.34 5.32 -11.46
C PRO A 59 12.04 4.57 -11.13
N ILE A 60 11.42 4.91 -10.02
CA ILE A 60 10.17 4.32 -9.54
C ILE A 60 9.17 5.43 -9.27
N SER A 61 7.94 5.26 -9.73
CA SER A 61 6.85 6.18 -9.46
C SER A 61 5.66 5.46 -8.84
N ILE A 62 4.87 6.20 -8.07
CA ILE A 62 3.62 5.72 -7.49
C ILE A 62 2.48 6.53 -8.09
N LYS A 63 1.49 5.83 -8.67
CA LYS A 63 0.31 6.44 -9.28
C LYS A 63 -0.95 6.02 -8.52
N VAL A 64 -1.89 6.94 -8.39
CA VAL A 64 -3.19 6.67 -7.80
C VAL A 64 -4.26 6.84 -8.87
N SER A 65 -5.16 5.90 -8.98
CA SER A 65 -6.24 5.91 -9.96
C SER A 65 -7.52 5.29 -9.39
N GLY A 66 -8.55 5.19 -10.22
CA GLY A 66 -9.85 4.65 -9.84
C GLY A 66 -10.91 5.74 -9.77
N ASN A 67 -12.16 5.35 -9.50
CA ASN A 67 -13.26 6.32 -9.41
C ASN A 67 -13.30 7.07 -8.07
N GLY A 68 -12.45 6.69 -7.13
CA GLY A 68 -12.43 7.31 -5.80
C GLY A 68 -13.59 6.87 -4.94
N GLY A 69 -14.45 7.81 -4.58
CA GLY A 69 -15.54 7.57 -3.66
C GLY A 69 -15.20 8.06 -2.25
N VAL A 70 -16.13 7.85 -1.34
CA VAL A 70 -15.99 8.28 0.06
C VAL A 70 -16.02 7.07 1.00
N SER A 71 -15.36 7.22 2.13
CA SER A 71 -15.32 6.20 3.17
C SER A 71 -15.40 6.86 4.54
N THR A 72 -15.68 6.05 5.56
CA THR A 72 -15.60 6.53 6.95
C THR A 72 -14.13 6.76 7.33
N SER A 73 -13.89 7.60 8.32
CA SER A 73 -12.53 7.83 8.84
C SER A 73 -11.86 6.54 9.30
N ARG A 74 -12.61 5.66 9.95
CA ARG A 74 -12.08 4.37 10.44
C ARG A 74 -11.66 3.46 9.28
N SER A 75 -12.51 3.33 8.25
CA SER A 75 -12.16 2.52 7.08
C SER A 75 -11.02 3.13 6.29
N ALA A 76 -11.01 4.45 6.13
CA ALA A 76 -9.93 5.17 5.46
C ALA A 76 -8.58 4.93 6.16
N GLU A 77 -8.55 4.97 7.48
CA GLU A 77 -7.34 4.69 8.26
C GLU A 77 -6.82 3.29 7.99
N SER A 78 -7.69 2.29 8.05
CA SER A 78 -7.32 0.89 7.79
C SER A 78 -6.85 0.69 6.34
N ILE A 79 -7.55 1.28 5.37
CA ILE A 79 -7.15 1.23 3.96
C ILE A 79 -5.79 1.90 3.75
N GLY A 80 -5.58 3.04 4.38
CA GLY A 80 -4.29 3.75 4.31
C GLY A 80 -3.12 2.93 4.85
N LEU A 81 -3.32 2.23 5.95
CA LEU A 81 -2.31 1.34 6.51
C LEU A 81 -2.02 0.14 5.59
N ILE A 82 -3.07 -0.42 4.98
CA ILE A 82 -2.91 -1.50 3.98
C ILE A 82 -2.09 -0.99 2.80
N VAL A 83 -2.43 0.15 2.24
CA VAL A 83 -1.70 0.76 1.11
C VAL A 83 -0.24 0.97 1.48
N THR A 84 0.01 1.52 2.66
CA THR A 84 1.37 1.76 3.16
C THR A 84 2.18 0.45 3.15
N GLU A 85 1.64 -0.61 3.72
CA GLU A 85 2.33 -1.89 3.80
C GLU A 85 2.56 -2.51 2.41
N LEU A 86 1.57 -2.45 1.53
CA LEU A 86 1.70 -3.00 0.19
C LEU A 86 2.69 -2.21 -0.68
N VAL A 87 2.69 -0.89 -0.57
CA VAL A 87 3.66 -0.04 -1.29
C VAL A 87 5.08 -0.31 -0.78
N ILE A 88 5.26 -0.39 0.54
CA ILE A 88 6.57 -0.72 1.13
C ILE A 88 7.06 -2.07 0.61
N ASN A 89 6.18 -3.08 0.59
CA ASN A 89 6.54 -4.40 0.09
C ASN A 89 6.95 -4.37 -1.39
N SER A 90 6.23 -3.62 -2.23
CA SER A 90 6.60 -3.47 -3.63
C SER A 90 7.96 -2.79 -3.79
N LEU A 91 8.21 -1.74 -3.03
CA LEU A 91 9.50 -1.03 -3.08
C LEU A 91 10.68 -1.91 -2.64
N LYS A 92 10.45 -2.81 -1.71
CA LYS A 92 11.50 -3.72 -1.23
C LYS A 92 11.76 -4.91 -2.15
N HIS A 93 10.71 -5.45 -2.76
CA HIS A 93 10.77 -6.79 -3.36
C HIS A 93 10.52 -6.83 -4.86
N ALA A 94 9.84 -5.83 -5.43
CA ALA A 94 9.45 -5.87 -6.83
C ALA A 94 10.53 -5.32 -7.77
N PHE A 95 11.36 -4.41 -7.30
CA PHE A 95 12.30 -3.67 -8.13
C PHE A 95 13.73 -3.89 -7.65
N ASP A 96 14.62 -4.08 -8.61
CA ASP A 96 16.05 -4.23 -8.37
C ASP A 96 16.82 -3.04 -8.97
N GLU A 97 18.15 -3.10 -8.93
CA GLU A 97 19.02 -2.05 -9.45
C GLU A 97 18.94 -1.89 -10.97
N THR A 98 18.41 -2.90 -11.68
CA THR A 98 18.28 -2.87 -13.14
C THR A 98 16.93 -2.30 -13.59
N THR A 99 16.02 -2.04 -12.68
CA THR A 99 14.70 -1.48 -12.99
C THR A 99 14.86 -0.07 -13.55
N LYS A 100 14.30 0.17 -14.74
CA LYS A 100 14.40 1.46 -15.43
C LYS A 100 13.12 2.31 -15.29
N ASP A 101 11.95 1.67 -15.30
CA ASP A 101 10.66 2.35 -15.24
C ASP A 101 9.74 1.59 -14.30
N GLY A 102 10.06 1.62 -13.00
CA GLY A 102 9.22 1.01 -11.98
C GLY A 102 7.96 1.83 -11.73
N VAL A 103 6.79 1.19 -11.75
CA VAL A 103 5.51 1.83 -11.45
C VAL A 103 4.75 1.00 -10.43
N ILE A 104 4.32 1.66 -9.38
CA ILE A 104 3.35 1.12 -8.42
C ILE A 104 2.05 1.87 -8.66
N THR A 105 0.96 1.16 -8.90
CA THR A 105 -0.35 1.77 -9.10
C THR A 105 -1.27 1.37 -7.96
N VAL A 106 -1.85 2.37 -7.31
CA VAL A 106 -2.86 2.21 -6.27
C VAL A 106 -4.20 2.59 -6.88
N THR A 107 -5.14 1.66 -6.91
CA THR A 107 -6.46 1.87 -7.51
C THR A 107 -7.53 1.65 -6.44
N TYR A 108 -8.48 2.58 -6.35
CA TYR A 108 -9.61 2.47 -5.44
C TYR A 108 -10.89 2.77 -6.18
N ASP A 109 -11.78 1.77 -6.24
CA ASP A 109 -13.06 1.86 -6.92
C ASP A 109 -14.20 1.54 -5.96
N VAL A 110 -15.27 2.30 -6.05
CA VAL A 110 -16.48 2.13 -5.23
C VAL A 110 -17.67 1.92 -6.15
N SER A 111 -18.52 0.95 -5.80
CA SER A 111 -19.79 0.69 -6.47
C SER A 111 -20.83 0.40 -5.38
N GLY A 112 -21.66 1.39 -5.08
CA GLY A 112 -22.62 1.29 -3.97
C GLY A 112 -21.89 1.15 -2.63
N THR A 113 -22.16 0.06 -1.91
CA THR A 113 -21.48 -0.27 -0.65
C THR A 113 -20.24 -1.13 -0.84
N ASP A 114 -20.01 -1.61 -2.06
CA ASP A 114 -18.85 -2.43 -2.38
C ASP A 114 -17.67 -1.56 -2.78
N TRP A 115 -16.47 -2.01 -2.48
CA TRP A 115 -15.27 -1.31 -2.88
C TRP A 115 -14.14 -2.29 -3.17
N ARG A 116 -13.19 -1.84 -3.96
CA ARG A 116 -12.01 -2.61 -4.31
C ARG A 116 -10.78 -1.71 -4.29
N LEU A 117 -9.81 -2.13 -3.51
CA LEU A 117 -8.47 -1.56 -3.48
C LEU A 117 -7.53 -2.52 -4.20
N ALA A 118 -6.70 -2.02 -5.08
CA ALA A 118 -5.65 -2.82 -5.70
C ALA A 118 -4.33 -2.05 -5.66
N VAL A 119 -3.26 -2.76 -5.32
CA VAL A 119 -1.89 -2.24 -5.42
C VAL A 119 -1.16 -3.16 -6.39
N THR A 120 -0.72 -2.57 -7.50
CA THR A 120 -0.10 -3.29 -8.61
C THR A 120 1.29 -2.72 -8.83
N ASP A 121 2.27 -3.59 -9.05
CA ASP A 121 3.59 -3.17 -9.52
C ASP A 121 3.91 -3.84 -10.84
N ASN A 122 4.80 -3.21 -11.61
CA ASN A 122 5.32 -3.76 -12.86
C ASN A 122 6.73 -4.33 -12.69
N GLY A 123 7.07 -4.78 -11.49
CA GLY A 123 8.35 -5.38 -11.21
C GLY A 123 8.56 -6.72 -11.91
N SER A 124 9.70 -7.33 -11.66
CA SER A 124 10.07 -8.60 -12.29
C SER A 124 9.20 -9.78 -11.88
N GLY A 125 8.26 -9.56 -10.97
CA GLY A 125 7.52 -10.63 -10.35
C GLY A 125 8.46 -11.52 -9.53
N LYS A 126 7.93 -12.25 -8.58
CA LYS A 126 8.75 -13.26 -7.92
C LYS A 126 8.52 -14.61 -8.57
N PRO A 127 9.57 -15.42 -8.71
CA PRO A 127 9.39 -16.80 -9.19
C PRO A 127 8.33 -17.51 -8.35
N ASP A 128 7.66 -18.45 -8.96
CA ASP A 128 6.57 -19.21 -8.37
C ASP A 128 6.85 -19.62 -6.92
N GLY A 129 5.93 -19.30 -6.05
CA GLY A 129 5.95 -19.73 -4.67
C GLY A 129 6.60 -18.77 -3.67
N VAL A 130 7.24 -17.69 -4.08
CA VAL A 130 7.89 -16.79 -3.11
C VAL A 130 6.88 -15.93 -2.35
N PHE A 131 5.71 -15.65 -2.93
CA PHE A 131 4.59 -15.05 -2.20
C PHE A 131 3.74 -16.09 -1.47
N ALA A 132 3.80 -17.36 -1.87
CA ALA A 132 3.11 -18.42 -1.16
C ALA A 132 3.81 -18.79 0.14
N GLN A 133 5.05 -18.39 0.32
CA GLN A 133 5.71 -18.54 1.61
C GLN A 133 5.46 -17.28 2.43
N PRO A 134 4.72 -17.38 3.53
CA PRO A 134 4.62 -16.30 4.47
C PRO A 134 6.02 -16.06 5.03
N LYS A 135 6.82 -15.27 4.34
CA LYS A 135 7.87 -14.62 5.07
C LYS A 135 7.14 -13.79 6.11
N THR A 136 7.33 -14.19 7.32
CA THR A 136 6.92 -13.56 8.55
C THR A 136 7.36 -12.10 8.57
N GLY A 137 6.97 -11.32 7.56
CA GLY A 137 7.02 -9.88 7.65
C GLY A 137 5.80 -9.42 8.43
N LEU A 138 6.03 -8.59 9.40
CA LEU A 138 4.98 -7.94 10.18
C LEU A 138 3.90 -7.37 9.26
N GLY A 139 4.31 -6.87 8.09
CA GLY A 139 3.44 -6.22 7.11
C GLY A 139 2.36 -7.13 6.52
N THR A 140 2.66 -8.39 6.20
CA THR A 140 1.67 -9.31 5.62
C THR A 140 0.59 -9.66 6.64
N GLY A 141 0.98 -9.88 7.89
CA GLY A 141 0.03 -10.13 8.98
C GLY A 141 -0.87 -8.93 9.24
N VAL A 142 -0.33 -7.73 9.20
CA VAL A 142 -1.08 -6.49 9.37
C VAL A 142 -2.12 -6.32 8.26
N VAL A 143 -1.75 -6.56 7.00
CA VAL A 143 -2.68 -6.47 5.86
C VAL A 143 -3.86 -7.43 6.03
N LYS A 144 -3.60 -8.67 6.39
CA LYS A 144 -4.66 -9.66 6.60
C LYS A 144 -5.57 -9.29 7.77
N ALA A 145 -5.01 -8.81 8.87
CA ALA A 145 -5.78 -8.41 10.04
C ALA A 145 -6.68 -7.22 9.73
N LEU A 146 -6.15 -6.21 9.04
CA LEU A 146 -6.90 -5.03 8.66
C LEU A 146 -8.00 -5.36 7.64
N ALA A 147 -7.72 -6.25 6.68
CA ALA A 147 -8.72 -6.71 5.72
C ALA A 147 -9.88 -7.40 6.43
N ARG A 148 -9.61 -8.22 7.44
CA ARG A 148 -10.67 -8.84 8.25
C ARG A 148 -11.54 -7.81 8.96
N GLN A 149 -10.94 -6.77 9.51
CA GLN A 149 -11.70 -5.70 10.17
C GLN A 149 -12.62 -4.97 9.19
N LEU A 150 -12.27 -4.98 7.91
CA LEU A 150 -13.05 -4.35 6.84
C LEU A 150 -14.04 -5.31 6.17
N ASP A 151 -14.13 -6.55 6.65
CA ASP A 151 -14.89 -7.62 5.98
C ASP A 151 -14.48 -7.76 4.50
N ALA A 152 -13.20 -7.71 4.24
CA ALA A 152 -12.65 -7.74 2.90
C ALA A 152 -11.77 -8.97 2.69
N GLN A 153 -11.67 -9.38 1.43
CA GLN A 153 -10.83 -10.51 1.01
C GLN A 153 -9.56 -10.00 0.35
N VAL A 154 -8.46 -10.71 0.60
CA VAL A 154 -7.16 -10.41 0.00
C VAL A 154 -6.86 -11.46 -1.06
N VAL A 155 -6.58 -11.01 -2.27
CA VAL A 155 -6.15 -11.88 -3.38
C VAL A 155 -4.84 -11.35 -3.94
N THR A 156 -3.84 -12.22 -4.04
CA THR A 156 -2.53 -11.87 -4.59
C THR A 156 -2.30 -12.64 -5.89
N LEU A 157 -1.98 -11.91 -6.96
CA LEU A 157 -1.59 -12.48 -8.25
C LEU A 157 -0.17 -12.01 -8.55
N SER A 158 0.73 -12.95 -8.82
CA SER A 158 2.11 -12.63 -9.17
C SER A 158 2.51 -13.39 -10.43
N GLY A 159 3.25 -12.73 -11.30
CA GLY A 159 3.73 -13.30 -12.55
C GLY A 159 4.93 -12.53 -13.08
N ALA A 160 5.39 -12.90 -14.28
CA ALA A 160 6.57 -12.30 -14.89
C ALA A 160 6.45 -10.80 -15.13
N SER A 161 5.23 -10.27 -15.22
CA SER A 161 4.96 -8.85 -15.48
C SER A 161 4.68 -8.02 -14.22
N GLY A 162 4.76 -8.63 -13.04
CA GLY A 162 4.58 -7.93 -11.78
C GLY A 162 3.65 -8.63 -10.81
N THR A 163 3.25 -7.91 -9.78
CA THR A 163 2.38 -8.41 -8.71
C THR A 163 1.18 -7.49 -8.53
N LYS A 164 0.02 -8.08 -8.30
CA LYS A 164 -1.20 -7.36 -7.97
C LYS A 164 -1.80 -7.93 -6.68
N VAL A 165 -2.00 -7.09 -5.70
CA VAL A 165 -2.72 -7.43 -4.48
C VAL A 165 -4.04 -6.69 -4.49
N SER A 166 -5.15 -7.41 -4.40
CA SER A 166 -6.50 -6.85 -4.38
C SER A 166 -7.15 -7.08 -3.03
N ILE A 167 -7.75 -6.05 -2.49
CA ILE A 167 -8.55 -6.08 -1.27
C ILE A 167 -9.98 -5.73 -1.69
N THR A 168 -10.90 -6.65 -1.54
CA THR A 168 -12.27 -6.48 -2.02
C THR A 168 -13.27 -6.65 -0.89
N HIS A 169 -14.12 -5.65 -0.73
CA HIS A 169 -15.30 -5.74 0.11
C HIS A 169 -16.53 -5.82 -0.79
N ALA A 170 -17.23 -6.94 -0.71
CA ALA A 170 -18.45 -7.13 -1.47
C ALA A 170 -19.57 -7.57 -0.50
N THR A 171 -20.68 -6.82 -0.50
CA THR A 171 -21.88 -7.23 0.23
C THR A 171 -22.54 -8.34 -0.57
N ALA A 172 -22.79 -9.44 0.09
CA ALA A 172 -23.43 -10.58 -0.52
C ALA A 172 -24.89 -10.26 -0.95
#